data_cffe860aa17c86e496dcfc5e21d2c329
#
_entry.id   cffe860aa17c86e496dcfc5e21d2c329
#
_cell.length_a   1.000
_cell.length_b   1.000
_cell.length_c   1.000
_cell.angle_alpha   90.00
_cell.angle_beta   90.00
_cell.angle_gamma   90.00
#
_symmetry.space_group_name_H-M   'P 1'
#
loop_
_entity.id
_entity.type
_entity.pdbx_description
1 polymer ?
#
loop_
_entity_poly.entity_id
_entity_poly.type
_entity_poly.pdbx_seq_one_letter_code
_entity_poly.pdbx_strand_id
1 'polypeptide(L)'
;HHQSGNAENALTHLERALSIAPQERAIRKSIAAHLLEIGRTNESVLILDSLLAEDPTDVDAAATRGIALLSGGDFLEGWPAYQNRLRQSTANISYARFPHKNWQGESLAGAHVLVWTEQGVGEELLVSTLIPELTALAQSVTLLCSSRMVQLFKRSFLGVNVEERKEPLSLAAVNPKIDFQMSLSDLGSALRPSVRAFTDSKVGCVLIPKPELTKELRGRYRGNREDLPLVGLSWQSTAPYLGRLKSLDINLATKFVQSANAAFVSLQYSPDPDHLKALSRTGREMWIHDPAIDALESIDRAAAQIAAMDYVVTVSNSTAHLAGALGIPTALLVPQGTGRHWYWLRNQDKSLWYKSVQQFETVSQDGRARATSSIAEIIDA
;
A
#
# COMPACT_ATOMS: atom_id res chain seq x y z
N HIS A 1 2.04 13.26 22.01
CA HIS A 1 1.53 14.10 20.91
C HIS A 1 1.56 13.35 19.58
N HIS A 2 2.67 12.67 19.24
CA HIS A 2 2.74 11.83 18.03
C HIS A 2 1.61 10.78 18.01
N GLN A 3 1.45 10.03 19.10
CA GLN A 3 0.38 9.02 19.25
C GLN A 3 -1.04 9.62 19.25
N SER A 4 -1.19 10.90 19.56
CA SER A 4 -2.48 11.60 19.50
C SER A 4 -2.78 12.23 18.13
N GLY A 5 -1.90 12.11 17.15
CA GLY A 5 -2.06 12.71 15.82
C GLY A 5 -1.77 14.21 15.76
N ASN A 6 -1.17 14.78 16.79
CA ASN A 6 -0.80 16.19 16.82
C ASN A 6 0.68 16.38 16.49
N ALA A 7 1.02 16.16 15.22
CA ALA A 7 2.39 16.20 14.75
C ALA A 7 3.03 17.60 14.84
N GLU A 8 2.25 18.69 14.67
CA GLU A 8 2.77 20.05 14.80
C GLU A 8 3.17 20.38 16.23
N ASN A 9 2.35 20.00 17.22
CA ASN A 9 2.72 20.18 18.63
C ASN A 9 3.94 19.30 19.01
N ALA A 10 4.04 18.11 18.46
CA ALA A 10 5.21 17.25 18.65
C ALA A 10 6.47 17.94 18.10
N LEU A 11 6.38 18.55 16.92
CA LEU A 11 7.48 19.30 16.30
C LEU A 11 7.93 20.46 17.20
N THR A 12 7.00 21.27 17.72
CA THR A 12 7.31 22.37 18.63
C THR A 12 8.07 21.90 19.87
N HIS A 13 7.68 20.76 20.46
CA HIS A 13 8.40 20.18 21.60
C HIS A 13 9.79 19.68 21.24
N LEU A 14 9.96 19.10 20.06
CA LEU A 14 11.25 18.64 19.56
C LEU A 14 12.19 19.80 19.23
N GLU A 15 11.69 20.90 18.66
CA GLU A 15 12.45 22.12 18.39
C GLU A 15 12.94 22.75 19.70
N ARG A 16 12.08 22.76 20.73
CA ARG A 16 12.50 23.20 22.06
C ARG A 16 13.57 22.28 22.68
N ALA A 17 13.43 20.96 22.50
CA ALA A 17 14.45 20.02 22.96
C ALA A 17 15.78 20.23 22.21
N LEU A 18 15.73 20.49 20.90
CA LEU A 18 16.90 20.79 20.08
C LEU A 18 17.60 22.09 20.51
N SER A 19 16.83 23.12 20.94
CA SER A 19 17.43 24.36 21.48
C SER A 19 18.23 24.14 22.75
N ILE A 20 17.90 23.11 23.54
CA ILE A 20 18.63 22.73 24.77
C ILE A 20 19.83 21.83 24.43
N ALA A 21 19.67 20.92 23.46
CA ALA A 21 20.72 19.98 23.06
C ALA A 21 20.91 19.98 21.54
N PRO A 22 21.56 21.02 20.95
CA PRO A 22 21.62 21.22 19.48
C PRO A 22 22.34 20.10 18.71
N GLN A 23 23.24 19.37 19.39
CA GLN A 23 24.04 18.30 18.78
C GLN A 23 23.37 16.90 18.93
N GLU A 24 22.22 16.81 19.59
CA GLU A 24 21.57 15.51 19.83
C GLU A 24 20.96 14.94 18.54
N ARG A 25 21.62 13.91 17.98
CA ARG A 25 21.24 13.28 16.72
C ARG A 25 19.84 12.66 16.77
N ALA A 26 19.46 12.05 17.90
CA ALA A 26 18.14 11.42 18.06
C ALA A 26 17.00 12.44 17.94
N ILE A 27 17.20 13.66 18.47
CA ILE A 27 16.21 14.75 18.34
C ILE A 27 16.11 15.19 16.88
N ARG A 28 17.23 15.40 16.19
CA ARG A 28 17.22 15.79 14.76
C ARG A 28 16.57 14.72 13.88
N LYS A 29 16.82 13.42 14.10
CA LYS A 29 16.12 12.32 13.41
C LYS A 29 14.62 12.37 13.67
N SER A 30 14.20 12.61 14.90
CA SER A 30 12.77 12.72 15.26
C SER A 30 12.12 13.93 14.58
N ILE A 31 12.79 15.07 14.50
CA ILE A 31 12.31 16.25 13.77
C ILE A 31 12.12 15.91 12.30
N ALA A 32 13.12 15.29 11.66
CA ALA A 32 13.04 14.91 10.26
C ALA A 32 11.85 13.97 9.98
N ALA A 33 11.63 12.99 10.85
CA ALA A 33 10.48 12.09 10.73
C ALA A 33 9.13 12.83 10.85
N HIS A 34 9.01 13.78 11.80
CA HIS A 34 7.79 14.56 11.98
C HIS A 34 7.55 15.55 10.83
N LEU A 35 8.61 16.16 10.29
CA LEU A 35 8.53 17.01 9.10
C LEU A 35 8.00 16.22 7.89
N LEU A 36 8.50 15.00 7.71
CA LEU A 36 8.00 14.11 6.67
C LEU A 36 6.50 13.80 6.86
N GLU A 37 6.07 13.51 8.07
CA GLU A 37 4.67 13.22 8.39
C GLU A 37 3.73 14.38 8.07
N ILE A 38 4.13 15.62 8.38
CA ILE A 38 3.32 16.82 8.08
C ILE A 38 3.49 17.32 6.64
N GLY A 39 4.34 16.67 5.84
CA GLY A 39 4.54 16.98 4.43
C GLY A 39 5.61 18.02 4.11
N ARG A 40 6.38 18.46 5.12
CA ARG A 40 7.55 19.34 4.94
C ARG A 40 8.77 18.52 4.49
N THR A 41 8.59 17.81 3.38
CA THR A 41 9.51 16.76 2.91
C THR A 41 10.91 17.29 2.63
N ASN A 42 11.03 18.47 1.99
CA ASN A 42 12.34 19.07 1.68
C ASN A 42 13.14 19.40 2.94
N GLU A 43 12.48 19.89 3.98
CA GLU A 43 13.14 20.19 5.25
C GLU A 43 13.59 18.90 5.96
N SER A 44 12.78 17.85 5.87
CA SER A 44 13.17 16.53 6.35
C SER A 44 14.47 16.05 5.68
N VAL A 45 14.53 16.15 4.35
CA VAL A 45 15.72 15.75 3.56
C VAL A 45 16.95 16.55 3.98
N LEU A 46 16.85 17.87 4.15
CA LEU A 46 17.97 18.71 4.55
C LEU A 46 18.57 18.29 5.91
N ILE A 47 17.71 17.96 6.88
CA ILE A 47 18.17 17.49 8.18
C ILE A 47 18.85 16.12 8.06
N LEU A 48 18.27 15.21 7.28
CA LEU A 48 18.82 13.88 7.07
C LEU A 48 20.15 13.92 6.31
N ASP A 49 20.29 14.80 5.32
CA ASP A 49 21.55 15.04 4.62
C ASP A 49 22.65 15.54 5.57
N SER A 50 22.31 16.47 6.47
CA SER A 50 23.25 16.92 7.51
C SER A 50 23.68 15.79 8.44
N LEU A 51 22.73 14.93 8.87
CA LEU A 51 23.05 13.77 9.72
C LEU A 51 23.93 12.74 9.01
N LEU A 52 23.71 12.52 7.72
CA LEU A 52 24.51 11.60 6.91
C LEU A 52 25.88 12.17 6.54
N ALA A 53 26.03 13.49 6.45
CA ALA A 53 27.35 14.13 6.32
C ALA A 53 28.22 13.94 7.57
N GLU A 54 27.61 13.91 8.76
CA GLU A 54 28.30 13.62 10.02
C GLU A 54 28.63 12.13 10.21
N ASP A 55 27.68 11.26 9.81
CA ASP A 55 27.83 9.81 9.90
C ASP A 55 27.18 9.14 8.68
N PRO A 56 27.96 8.86 7.62
CA PRO A 56 27.49 8.18 6.43
C PRO A 56 27.00 6.74 6.67
N THR A 57 27.26 6.18 7.84
CA THR A 57 26.87 4.81 8.21
C THR A 57 25.54 4.72 8.96
N ASP A 58 24.87 5.86 9.23
CA ASP A 58 23.56 5.91 9.89
C ASP A 58 22.47 5.35 8.98
N VAL A 59 22.25 4.06 9.08
CA VAL A 59 21.27 3.31 8.26
C VAL A 59 19.84 3.84 8.44
N ASP A 60 19.46 4.26 9.64
CA ASP A 60 18.12 4.76 9.94
C ASP A 60 17.88 6.13 9.28
N ALA A 61 18.88 7.02 9.36
CA ALA A 61 18.82 8.30 8.65
C ALA A 61 18.74 8.09 7.14
N ALA A 62 19.55 7.18 6.58
CA ALA A 62 19.54 6.87 5.15
C ALA A 62 18.20 6.28 4.69
N ALA A 63 17.62 5.34 5.43
CA ALA A 63 16.32 4.76 5.11
C ALA A 63 15.19 5.81 5.17
N THR A 64 15.19 6.67 6.21
CA THR A 64 14.20 7.75 6.34
C THR A 64 14.35 8.78 5.21
N ARG A 65 15.58 9.08 4.80
CA ARG A 65 15.86 9.95 3.62
C ARG A 65 15.25 9.34 2.35
N GLY A 66 15.39 8.03 2.15
CA GLY A 66 14.78 7.34 1.01
C GLY A 66 13.26 7.50 1.00
N ILE A 67 12.60 7.31 2.14
CA ILE A 67 11.14 7.51 2.27
C ILE A 67 10.77 8.98 1.97
N ALA A 68 11.56 9.95 2.47
CA ALA A 68 11.30 11.37 2.25
C ALA A 68 11.41 11.72 0.75
N LEU A 69 12.47 11.30 0.07
CA LEU A 69 12.66 11.53 -1.36
C LEU A 69 11.54 10.90 -2.20
N LEU A 70 11.20 9.62 -1.94
CA LEU A 70 10.09 8.94 -2.62
C LEU A 70 8.76 9.64 -2.38
N SER A 71 8.50 10.13 -1.15
CA SER A 71 7.30 10.91 -0.82
C SER A 71 7.22 12.23 -1.56
N GLY A 72 8.37 12.84 -1.86
CA GLY A 72 8.51 14.06 -2.63
C GLY A 72 8.47 13.86 -4.15
N GLY A 73 8.49 12.59 -4.61
CA GLY A 73 8.52 12.24 -6.04
C GLY A 73 9.93 12.25 -6.65
N ASP A 74 10.98 12.38 -5.85
CA ASP A 74 12.35 12.17 -6.28
C ASP A 74 12.68 10.66 -6.24
N PHE A 75 12.26 9.99 -7.29
CA PHE A 75 12.44 8.54 -7.40
C PHE A 75 13.88 8.15 -7.71
N LEU A 76 14.62 9.00 -8.44
CA LEU A 76 16.00 8.71 -8.88
C LEU A 76 16.93 8.54 -7.67
N GLU A 77 16.89 9.48 -6.75
CA GLU A 77 17.68 9.46 -5.51
C GLU A 77 16.99 8.64 -4.41
N GLY A 78 15.66 8.58 -4.44
CA GLY A 78 14.86 7.94 -3.40
C GLY A 78 15.02 6.43 -3.36
N TRP A 79 15.01 5.74 -4.50
CA TRP A 79 15.13 4.28 -4.53
C TRP A 79 16.46 3.76 -3.96
N PRO A 80 17.64 4.28 -4.37
CA PRO A 80 18.90 3.85 -3.78
C PRO A 80 18.97 4.07 -2.26
N ALA A 81 18.46 5.23 -1.79
CA ALA A 81 18.43 5.52 -0.36
C ALA A 81 17.44 4.58 0.38
N TYR A 82 16.30 4.25 -0.22
CA TYR A 82 15.28 3.36 0.35
C TYR A 82 15.77 1.93 0.55
N GLN A 83 16.78 1.47 -0.20
CA GLN A 83 17.39 0.15 0.00
C GLN A 83 17.99 -0.03 1.40
N ASN A 84 18.39 1.07 2.07
CA ASN A 84 18.92 1.01 3.44
C ASN A 84 17.90 0.47 4.46
N ARG A 85 16.60 0.47 4.16
CA ARG A 85 15.58 -0.17 5.02
C ARG A 85 15.88 -1.64 5.30
N LEU A 86 16.53 -2.34 4.35
CA LEU A 86 16.91 -3.75 4.49
C LEU A 86 18.03 -3.99 5.50
N ARG A 87 18.73 -2.92 5.91
CA ARG A 87 19.86 -2.96 6.84
C ARG A 87 19.47 -2.49 8.24
N GLN A 88 18.27 -1.97 8.43
CA GLN A 88 17.81 -1.52 9.75
C GLN A 88 17.67 -2.68 10.72
N SER A 89 18.04 -2.47 11.99
CA SER A 89 17.94 -3.50 13.04
C SER A 89 16.49 -3.89 13.38
N THR A 90 15.54 -2.98 13.13
CA THR A 90 14.10 -3.19 13.30
C THR A 90 13.45 -3.92 12.12
N ALA A 91 14.16 -4.00 11.00
CA ALA A 91 13.70 -4.80 9.89
C ALA A 91 13.66 -6.25 10.38
N ASN A 92 12.46 -6.78 10.57
CA ASN A 92 12.23 -8.20 10.91
C ASN A 92 12.52 -9.07 9.68
N ILE A 93 13.70 -8.80 9.10
CA ILE A 93 14.14 -9.32 7.83
C ILE A 93 15.14 -10.40 8.15
N SER A 94 14.61 -11.57 8.48
CA SER A 94 15.33 -12.82 8.32
C SER A 94 15.66 -13.04 6.84
N TYR A 95 16.08 -11.96 6.14
CA TYR A 95 16.30 -12.03 4.72
C TYR A 95 17.59 -12.69 4.44
N ALA A 96 17.29 -13.78 4.32
CA ALA A 96 17.66 -14.61 3.27
C ALA A 96 19.08 -14.31 2.85
N ARG A 97 19.92 -15.04 3.46
CA ARG A 97 21.24 -15.28 2.93
C ARG A 97 21.08 -16.20 1.71
N PHE A 98 20.36 -15.67 0.67
CA PHE A 98 20.30 -16.35 -0.60
C PHE A 98 21.73 -16.51 -1.12
N PRO A 99 22.08 -17.67 -1.67
CA PRO A 99 23.45 -17.93 -2.17
C PRO A 99 23.75 -17.19 -3.48
N HIS A 100 22.81 -16.42 -4.01
CA HIS A 100 22.89 -15.77 -5.29
C HIS A 100 23.43 -14.35 -5.19
N LYS A 101 24.01 -13.85 -6.28
CA LYS A 101 24.50 -12.47 -6.39
C LYS A 101 23.35 -11.48 -6.22
N ASN A 102 23.55 -10.47 -5.36
CA ASN A 102 22.63 -9.33 -5.30
C ASN A 102 22.68 -8.56 -6.62
N TRP A 103 21.51 -8.28 -7.20
CA TRP A 103 21.42 -7.44 -8.38
C TRP A 103 21.82 -6.00 -8.05
N GLN A 104 22.64 -5.39 -8.91
CA GLN A 104 23.18 -4.04 -8.75
C GLN A 104 22.87 -3.14 -9.96
N GLY A 105 21.84 -3.50 -10.76
CA GLY A 105 21.45 -2.76 -11.96
C GLY A 105 21.98 -3.36 -13.26
N GLU A 106 22.56 -4.56 -13.21
CA GLU A 106 23.01 -5.26 -14.43
C GLU A 106 21.82 -5.57 -15.35
N SER A 107 22.12 -5.78 -16.65
CA SER A 107 21.10 -6.24 -17.60
C SER A 107 20.50 -7.58 -17.17
N LEU A 108 19.17 -7.66 -17.18
CA LEU A 108 18.45 -8.89 -16.88
C LEU A 108 18.18 -9.74 -18.16
N ALA A 109 18.61 -9.27 -19.34
CA ALA A 109 18.40 -10.01 -20.59
C ALA A 109 19.09 -11.39 -20.53
N GLY A 110 18.32 -12.45 -20.66
CA GLY A 110 18.80 -13.83 -20.54
C GLY A 110 19.05 -14.32 -19.12
N ALA A 111 18.84 -13.48 -18.10
CA ALA A 111 19.08 -13.86 -16.70
C ALA A 111 17.91 -14.62 -16.08
N HIS A 112 18.24 -15.55 -15.18
CA HIS A 112 17.30 -16.19 -14.27
C HIS A 112 17.33 -15.43 -12.93
N VAL A 113 16.20 -14.86 -12.52
CA VAL A 113 16.16 -13.99 -11.35
C VAL A 113 15.27 -14.55 -10.24
N LEU A 114 15.72 -14.37 -9.01
CA LEU A 114 14.96 -14.60 -7.80
C LEU A 114 14.55 -13.25 -7.25
N VAL A 115 13.24 -13.02 -7.14
CA VAL A 115 12.69 -11.85 -6.46
C VAL A 115 11.89 -12.27 -5.24
N TRP A 116 11.92 -11.45 -4.22
CA TRP A 116 11.23 -11.73 -2.97
C TRP A 116 10.54 -10.49 -2.42
N THR A 117 9.39 -10.71 -1.79
CA THR A 117 8.64 -9.65 -1.11
C THR A 117 9.09 -9.57 0.35
N GLU A 118 8.96 -8.41 0.98
CA GLU A 118 9.57 -8.17 2.29
C GLU A 118 8.63 -7.57 3.33
N GLN A 119 7.76 -6.69 2.94
CA GLN A 119 6.94 -5.91 3.87
C GLN A 119 5.55 -6.53 4.04
N GLY A 120 4.58 -5.73 4.47
CA GLY A 120 3.23 -6.22 4.67
C GLY A 120 2.45 -6.44 3.37
N VAL A 121 1.29 -7.06 3.49
CA VAL A 121 0.40 -7.41 2.36
C VAL A 121 0.15 -6.26 1.38
N GLY A 122 -0.04 -5.03 1.88
CA GLY A 122 -0.27 -3.87 1.01
C GLY A 122 0.92 -3.57 0.10
N GLU A 123 2.13 -3.69 0.61
CA GLU A 123 3.35 -3.46 -0.16
C GLU A 123 3.69 -4.63 -1.09
N GLU A 124 3.43 -5.88 -0.67
CA GLU A 124 3.51 -7.02 -1.60
C GLU A 124 2.61 -6.80 -2.82
N LEU A 125 1.37 -6.34 -2.61
CA LEU A 125 0.44 -6.00 -3.69
C LEU A 125 0.94 -4.82 -4.54
N LEU A 126 1.49 -3.78 -3.91
CA LEU A 126 2.03 -2.62 -4.60
C LEU A 126 3.15 -3.01 -5.56
N VAL A 127 4.18 -3.67 -5.03
CA VAL A 127 5.37 -4.02 -5.82
C VAL A 127 5.12 -5.15 -6.81
N SER A 128 4.06 -5.95 -6.63
CA SER A 128 3.65 -6.96 -7.60
C SER A 128 3.28 -6.36 -8.96
N THR A 129 2.94 -5.07 -9.01
CA THR A 129 2.69 -4.35 -10.26
C THR A 129 3.92 -4.26 -11.17
N LEU A 130 5.12 -4.52 -10.64
CA LEU A 130 6.38 -4.54 -11.40
C LEU A 130 6.66 -5.90 -12.07
N ILE A 131 5.98 -6.97 -11.67
CA ILE A 131 6.22 -8.33 -12.17
C ILE A 131 6.06 -8.46 -13.69
N PRO A 132 5.01 -7.91 -14.33
CA PRO A 132 4.86 -8.04 -15.78
C PRO A 132 6.02 -7.42 -16.57
N GLU A 133 6.57 -6.30 -16.09
CA GLU A 133 7.72 -5.66 -16.74
C GLU A 133 9.02 -6.46 -16.47
N LEU A 134 9.18 -6.99 -15.26
CA LEU A 134 10.30 -7.87 -14.94
C LEU A 134 10.32 -9.13 -15.82
N THR A 135 9.16 -9.76 -16.03
CA THR A 135 9.07 -10.96 -16.90
C THR A 135 9.38 -10.66 -18.36
N ALA A 136 9.22 -9.42 -18.81
CA ALA A 136 9.62 -8.99 -20.14
C ALA A 136 11.14 -8.75 -20.26
N LEU A 137 11.84 -8.54 -19.16
CA LEU A 137 13.29 -8.25 -19.12
C LEU A 137 14.13 -9.49 -18.85
N ALA A 138 13.63 -10.42 -18.03
CA ALA A 138 14.38 -11.60 -17.57
C ALA A 138 14.02 -12.86 -18.37
N GLN A 139 14.95 -13.82 -18.45
CA GLN A 139 14.71 -15.15 -19.02
C GLN A 139 13.68 -15.95 -18.21
N SER A 140 13.81 -15.91 -16.90
CA SER A 140 12.85 -16.52 -15.97
C SER A 140 12.82 -15.79 -14.64
N VAL A 141 11.68 -15.85 -13.97
CA VAL A 141 11.46 -15.24 -12.67
C VAL A 141 10.98 -16.28 -11.67
N THR A 142 11.65 -16.38 -10.53
CA THR A 142 11.14 -17.04 -9.33
C THR A 142 10.75 -15.97 -8.31
N LEU A 143 9.50 -15.99 -7.88
CA LEU A 143 8.92 -15.05 -6.92
C LEU A 143 8.64 -15.74 -5.59
N LEU A 144 9.27 -15.26 -4.52
CA LEU A 144 8.94 -15.67 -3.16
C LEU A 144 8.04 -14.62 -2.51
N CYS A 145 6.87 -15.03 -2.08
CA CYS A 145 5.87 -14.15 -1.46
C CYS A 145 5.28 -14.78 -0.18
N SER A 146 4.46 -14.03 0.54
CA SER A 146 3.74 -14.61 1.69
C SER A 146 2.78 -15.72 1.24
N SER A 147 2.55 -16.70 2.10
CA SER A 147 1.66 -17.86 1.82
C SER A 147 0.29 -17.45 1.30
N ARG A 148 -0.26 -16.36 1.82
CA ARG A 148 -1.57 -15.82 1.44
C ARG A 148 -1.65 -15.33 0.00
N MET A 149 -0.51 -14.94 -0.62
CA MET A 149 -0.44 -14.42 -1.98
C MET A 149 -0.25 -15.50 -3.03
N VAL A 150 0.29 -16.67 -2.65
CA VAL A 150 0.75 -17.71 -3.59
C VAL A 150 -0.31 -18.06 -4.62
N GLN A 151 -1.55 -18.32 -4.22
CA GLN A 151 -2.61 -18.75 -5.14
C GLN A 151 -3.01 -17.64 -6.11
N LEU A 152 -3.16 -16.42 -5.61
CA LEU A 152 -3.49 -15.25 -6.41
C LEU A 152 -2.37 -14.94 -7.42
N PHE A 153 -1.12 -14.93 -6.98
CA PHE A 153 0.02 -14.62 -7.83
C PHE A 153 0.30 -15.71 -8.87
N LYS A 154 0.17 -17.00 -8.53
CA LYS A 154 0.27 -18.10 -9.51
C LYS A 154 -0.72 -17.96 -10.66
N ARG A 155 -1.93 -17.52 -10.38
CA ARG A 155 -2.95 -17.29 -11.38
C ARG A 155 -2.71 -16.01 -12.18
N SER A 156 -2.16 -14.98 -11.53
CA SER A 156 -1.96 -13.66 -12.14
C SER A 156 -0.70 -13.56 -13.00
N PHE A 157 0.36 -14.24 -12.61
CA PHE A 157 1.68 -14.12 -13.24
C PHE A 157 2.07 -15.42 -13.94
N LEU A 158 1.49 -15.65 -15.12
CA LEU A 158 1.80 -16.84 -15.92
C LEU A 158 3.27 -16.83 -16.35
N GLY A 159 3.92 -17.98 -16.23
CA GLY A 159 5.36 -18.12 -16.53
C GLY A 159 6.31 -17.74 -15.40
N VAL A 160 5.78 -17.19 -14.28
CA VAL A 160 6.54 -16.94 -13.06
C VAL A 160 6.46 -18.17 -12.14
N ASN A 161 7.60 -18.63 -11.63
CA ASN A 161 7.61 -19.65 -10.58
C ASN A 161 7.31 -18.97 -9.23
N VAL A 162 6.07 -19.06 -8.75
CA VAL A 162 5.63 -18.46 -7.50
C VAL A 162 5.68 -19.46 -6.37
N GLU A 163 6.40 -19.15 -5.31
CA GLU A 163 6.53 -19.98 -4.11
C GLU A 163 6.30 -19.19 -2.82
N GLU A 164 5.95 -19.92 -1.77
CA GLU A 164 5.91 -19.36 -0.43
C GLU A 164 7.32 -19.03 0.07
N ARG A 165 7.47 -17.83 0.60
CA ARG A 165 8.68 -17.45 1.32
C ARG A 165 8.66 -18.09 2.71
N LYS A 166 9.54 -19.05 2.94
CA LYS A 166 9.64 -19.81 4.19
C LYS A 166 11.07 -20.25 4.49
N GLU A 167 11.31 -20.62 5.72
CA GLU A 167 12.55 -21.26 6.17
C GLU A 167 12.29 -22.75 6.50
N PRO A 168 13.15 -23.68 6.10
CA PRO A 168 14.32 -23.44 5.24
C PRO A 168 13.91 -23.03 3.82
N LEU A 169 14.83 -22.39 3.08
CA LEU A 169 14.60 -21.97 1.71
C LEU A 169 14.19 -23.17 0.82
N SER A 170 13.27 -22.92 -0.12
CA SER A 170 12.86 -23.91 -1.10
C SER A 170 13.99 -24.24 -2.07
N LEU A 171 13.91 -25.43 -2.71
CA LEU A 171 14.88 -25.81 -3.75
C LEU A 171 14.91 -24.84 -4.92
N ALA A 172 13.78 -24.22 -5.24
CA ALA A 172 13.73 -23.18 -6.27
C ALA A 172 14.47 -21.92 -5.85
N ALA A 173 14.39 -21.52 -4.57
CA ALA A 173 15.09 -20.36 -4.03
C ALA A 173 16.62 -20.53 -3.96
N VAL A 174 17.12 -21.75 -3.96
CA VAL A 174 18.57 -22.07 -3.94
C VAL A 174 19.05 -22.68 -5.25
N ASN A 175 18.26 -22.62 -6.32
CA ASN A 175 18.61 -23.17 -7.62
C ASN A 175 19.88 -22.49 -8.17
N PRO A 176 20.97 -23.24 -8.47
CA PRO A 176 22.25 -22.68 -8.92
C PRO A 176 22.16 -21.97 -10.29
N LYS A 177 21.07 -22.13 -11.03
CA LYS A 177 20.84 -21.41 -12.30
C LYS A 177 20.40 -19.96 -12.09
N ILE A 178 20.06 -19.54 -10.87
CA ILE A 178 19.70 -18.16 -10.58
C ILE A 178 20.95 -17.29 -10.64
N ASP A 179 20.93 -16.29 -11.52
CA ASP A 179 22.02 -15.35 -11.72
C ASP A 179 22.00 -14.22 -10.68
N PHE A 180 20.81 -13.71 -10.39
CA PHE A 180 20.61 -12.58 -9.47
C PHE A 180 19.45 -12.81 -8.50
N GLN A 181 19.59 -12.22 -7.33
CA GLN A 181 18.48 -12.08 -6.37
C GLN A 181 18.30 -10.62 -5.97
N MET A 182 17.05 -10.24 -5.66
CA MET A 182 16.72 -8.89 -5.20
C MET A 182 15.39 -8.84 -4.45
N SER A 183 15.22 -7.84 -3.57
CA SER A 183 13.88 -7.44 -3.14
C SER A 183 13.07 -6.94 -4.33
N LEU A 184 11.81 -7.32 -4.42
CA LEU A 184 10.93 -6.85 -5.48
C LEU A 184 10.79 -5.32 -5.49
N SER A 185 10.86 -4.67 -4.32
CA SER A 185 10.84 -3.20 -4.21
C SER A 185 12.08 -2.54 -4.86
N ASP A 186 13.23 -3.23 -4.91
CA ASP A 186 14.46 -2.65 -5.47
C ASP A 186 14.38 -2.49 -6.99
N LEU A 187 13.46 -3.21 -7.66
CA LEU A 187 13.14 -2.98 -9.07
C LEU A 187 12.59 -1.57 -9.33
N GLY A 188 12.11 -0.88 -8.32
CA GLY A 188 11.67 0.51 -8.45
C GLY A 188 12.74 1.41 -9.04
N SER A 189 14.02 1.20 -8.69
CA SER A 189 15.13 1.97 -9.23
C SER A 189 15.27 1.86 -10.75
N ALA A 190 15.01 0.69 -11.32
CA ALA A 190 15.10 0.45 -12.76
C ALA A 190 13.81 0.77 -13.50
N LEU A 191 12.65 0.43 -12.91
CA LEU A 191 11.35 0.50 -13.59
C LEU A 191 10.57 1.78 -13.30
N ARG A 192 10.88 2.47 -12.20
CA ARG A 192 10.16 3.68 -11.73
C ARG A 192 11.13 4.79 -11.29
N PRO A 193 12.15 5.14 -12.12
CA PRO A 193 13.14 6.16 -11.77
C PRO A 193 12.58 7.59 -11.79
N SER A 194 11.36 7.80 -12.29
CA SER A 194 10.72 9.11 -12.38
C SER A 194 9.21 9.00 -12.43
N VAL A 195 8.48 10.08 -12.18
CA VAL A 195 7.02 10.16 -12.37
C VAL A 195 6.62 9.74 -13.78
N ARG A 196 7.39 10.13 -14.80
CA ARG A 196 7.12 9.77 -16.19
C ARG A 196 7.15 8.26 -16.41
N ALA A 197 8.02 7.53 -15.73
CA ALA A 197 8.09 6.06 -15.85
C ALA A 197 6.82 5.36 -15.38
N PHE A 198 6.06 5.97 -14.45
CA PHE A 198 4.74 5.45 -14.07
C PHE A 198 3.69 5.73 -15.16
N THR A 199 3.70 6.92 -15.76
CA THR A 199 2.70 7.29 -16.78
C THR A 199 2.95 6.59 -18.11
N ASP A 200 4.20 6.35 -18.47
CA ASP A 200 4.57 5.65 -19.70
C ASP A 200 4.37 4.12 -19.58
N SER A 201 4.27 3.59 -18.37
CA SER A 201 3.99 2.18 -18.14
C SER A 201 2.62 1.80 -18.71
N LYS A 202 2.62 0.76 -19.56
CA LYS A 202 1.39 0.18 -20.14
C LYS A 202 0.72 -0.80 -19.19
N VAL A 203 1.31 -1.08 -18.04
CA VAL A 203 0.76 -2.01 -17.05
C VAL A 203 -0.52 -1.42 -16.47
N GLY A 204 -1.61 -2.18 -16.61
CA GLY A 204 -2.93 -1.87 -16.08
C GLY A 204 -3.20 -2.68 -14.81
N CYS A 205 -4.33 -3.41 -14.80
CA CYS A 205 -4.60 -4.41 -13.77
C CYS A 205 -3.63 -5.59 -13.93
N VAL A 206 -3.04 -6.02 -12.82
CA VAL A 206 -2.03 -7.09 -12.82
C VAL A 206 -2.52 -8.37 -12.15
N LEU A 207 -3.57 -8.27 -11.34
CA LEU A 207 -4.11 -9.42 -10.61
C LEU A 207 -5.35 -9.98 -11.31
N ILE A 208 -5.44 -11.30 -11.34
CA ILE A 208 -6.55 -12.07 -11.89
C ILE A 208 -7.28 -12.75 -10.74
N PRO A 209 -8.50 -12.34 -10.39
CA PRO A 209 -9.30 -12.99 -9.36
C PRO A 209 -9.78 -14.36 -9.83
N LYS A 210 -10.34 -15.20 -8.92
CA LYS A 210 -11.05 -16.43 -9.30
C LYS A 210 -12.33 -16.10 -10.06
N PRO A 211 -12.44 -16.38 -11.38
CA PRO A 211 -13.58 -15.92 -12.18
C PRO A 211 -14.92 -16.48 -11.70
N GLU A 212 -14.97 -17.79 -11.38
CA GLU A 212 -16.21 -18.44 -10.95
C GLU A 212 -16.70 -17.90 -9.61
N LEU A 213 -15.78 -17.73 -8.63
CA LEU A 213 -16.14 -17.15 -7.35
C LEU A 213 -16.57 -15.68 -7.48
N THR A 214 -15.89 -14.91 -8.34
CA THR A 214 -16.27 -13.52 -8.62
C THR A 214 -17.69 -13.43 -9.15
N LYS A 215 -18.04 -14.28 -10.13
CA LYS A 215 -19.37 -14.34 -10.71
C LYS A 215 -20.42 -14.76 -9.67
N GLU A 216 -20.14 -15.79 -8.89
CA GLU A 216 -20.99 -16.25 -7.79
C GLU A 216 -21.28 -15.13 -6.79
N LEU A 217 -20.22 -14.48 -6.28
CA LEU A 217 -20.33 -13.41 -5.30
C LEU A 217 -21.10 -12.21 -5.85
N ARG A 218 -20.82 -11.82 -7.11
CA ARG A 218 -21.55 -10.74 -7.77
C ARG A 218 -23.03 -11.04 -7.89
N GLY A 219 -23.41 -12.25 -8.31
CA GLY A 219 -24.80 -12.66 -8.39
C GLY A 219 -25.48 -12.68 -7.03
N ARG A 220 -24.80 -13.21 -6.01
CA ARG A 220 -25.32 -13.26 -4.63
C ARG A 220 -25.54 -11.89 -4.01
N TYR A 221 -24.60 -10.94 -4.23
CA TYR A 221 -24.71 -9.60 -3.68
C TYR A 221 -25.71 -8.73 -4.45
N ARG A 222 -25.83 -8.90 -5.76
CA ARG A 222 -26.85 -8.19 -6.53
C ARG A 222 -28.27 -8.64 -6.17
N GLY A 223 -28.51 -9.95 -6.06
CA GLY A 223 -29.86 -10.46 -5.84
C GLY A 223 -30.83 -9.86 -6.86
N ASN A 224 -31.89 -9.23 -6.38
CA ASN A 224 -32.91 -8.55 -7.22
C ASN A 224 -32.61 -7.05 -7.43
N ARG A 225 -31.35 -6.58 -7.24
CA ARG A 225 -30.95 -5.15 -7.27
C ARG A 225 -30.15 -4.83 -8.53
N GLU A 226 -30.68 -5.18 -9.70
CA GLU A 226 -29.95 -5.03 -10.98
C GLU A 226 -29.63 -3.56 -11.31
N ASP A 227 -30.47 -2.63 -10.86
CA ASP A 227 -30.35 -1.19 -11.15
C ASP A 227 -29.39 -0.43 -10.23
N LEU A 228 -28.83 -1.09 -9.22
CA LEU A 228 -27.95 -0.42 -8.25
C LEU A 228 -26.49 -0.85 -8.42
N PRO A 229 -25.52 0.11 -8.36
CA PRO A 229 -24.12 -0.26 -8.33
C PRO A 229 -23.77 -1.00 -7.03
N LEU A 230 -22.90 -2.01 -7.14
CA LEU A 230 -22.30 -2.68 -5.99
C LEU A 230 -21.07 -1.92 -5.54
N VAL A 231 -21.12 -1.31 -4.34
CA VAL A 231 -20.03 -0.53 -3.78
C VAL A 231 -19.40 -1.27 -2.60
N GLY A 232 -18.14 -1.61 -2.75
CA GLY A 232 -17.36 -2.18 -1.66
C GLY A 232 -16.86 -1.09 -0.70
N LEU A 233 -17.06 -1.26 0.61
CA LEU A 233 -16.64 -0.30 1.62
C LEU A 233 -15.66 -0.90 2.62
N SER A 234 -14.47 -0.27 2.78
CA SER A 234 -13.52 -0.57 3.85
C SER A 234 -13.13 0.73 4.55
N TRP A 235 -13.59 0.91 5.78
CA TRP A 235 -13.57 2.18 6.51
C TRP A 235 -12.48 2.28 7.58
N GLN A 236 -11.78 1.18 7.88
CA GLN A 236 -10.86 1.12 9.01
C GLN A 236 -9.52 0.48 8.61
N SER A 237 -8.44 1.02 9.16
CA SER A 237 -7.12 0.40 9.15
C SER A 237 -6.78 -0.13 10.54
N THR A 238 -6.34 -1.38 10.63
CA THR A 238 -5.90 -2.01 11.89
C THR A 238 -4.39 -1.85 12.13
N ALA A 239 -3.71 -1.03 11.30
CA ALA A 239 -2.28 -0.78 11.48
C ALA A 239 -1.99 -0.23 12.88
N PRO A 240 -1.01 -0.79 13.60
CA PRO A 240 -0.62 -0.28 14.91
C PRO A 240 -0.31 1.22 14.84
N TYR A 241 -0.71 1.97 15.87
CA TYR A 241 -0.49 3.42 16.04
C TYR A 241 -1.12 4.33 14.97
N LEU A 242 -1.01 4.02 13.68
CA LEU A 242 -1.46 4.86 12.57
C LEU A 242 -2.88 4.51 12.08
N GLY A 243 -3.41 3.35 12.45
CA GLY A 243 -4.72 2.88 11.93
C GLY A 243 -5.85 3.87 12.21
N ARG A 244 -5.94 4.38 13.43
CA ARG A 244 -6.97 5.37 13.81
C ARG A 244 -6.90 6.66 12.99
N LEU A 245 -5.70 7.10 12.63
CA LEU A 245 -5.49 8.33 11.84
C LEU A 245 -5.93 8.16 10.38
N LYS A 246 -5.90 6.93 9.88
CA LYS A 246 -6.34 6.58 8.53
C LYS A 246 -7.84 6.28 8.46
N SER A 247 -8.44 5.80 9.55
CA SER A 247 -9.80 5.28 9.58
C SER A 247 -10.85 6.37 9.44
N LEU A 248 -11.93 6.07 8.75
CA LEU A 248 -13.14 6.85 8.72
C LEU A 248 -13.93 6.60 10.01
N ASP A 249 -14.44 7.65 10.63
CA ASP A 249 -15.36 7.52 11.77
C ASP A 249 -16.62 6.74 11.38
N ILE A 250 -17.12 5.90 12.28
CA ILE A 250 -18.26 5.04 11.99
C ILE A 250 -19.55 5.82 11.68
N ASN A 251 -19.74 6.99 12.32
CA ASN A 251 -20.88 7.83 12.04
C ASN A 251 -20.81 8.44 10.62
N LEU A 252 -19.59 8.79 10.17
CA LEU A 252 -19.37 9.24 8.80
C LEU A 252 -19.58 8.12 7.79
N ALA A 253 -19.08 6.90 8.08
CA ALA A 253 -19.32 5.73 7.24
C ALA A 253 -20.83 5.43 7.13
N THR A 254 -21.56 5.50 8.26
CA THR A 254 -23.02 5.32 8.30
C THR A 254 -23.75 6.36 7.46
N LYS A 255 -23.39 7.64 7.62
CA LYS A 255 -23.97 8.74 6.82
C LYS A 255 -23.68 8.55 5.33
N PHE A 256 -22.48 8.17 4.97
CA PHE A 256 -22.10 7.89 3.57
C PHE A 256 -22.97 6.78 2.97
N VAL A 257 -23.10 5.64 3.67
CA VAL A 257 -23.96 4.54 3.23
C VAL A 257 -25.43 4.98 3.07
N GLN A 258 -25.90 5.92 3.89
CA GLN A 258 -27.27 6.47 3.79
C GLN A 258 -27.43 7.45 2.63
N SER A 259 -26.38 8.16 2.23
CA SER A 259 -26.47 9.23 1.22
C SER A 259 -26.38 8.74 -0.21
N ALA A 260 -25.58 7.72 -0.51
CA ALA A 260 -25.38 7.21 -1.87
C ALA A 260 -26.42 6.17 -2.29
N ASN A 261 -26.87 6.23 -3.54
CA ASN A 261 -27.84 5.28 -4.12
C ASN A 261 -27.14 4.01 -4.65
N ALA A 262 -26.67 3.15 -3.74
CA ALA A 262 -25.89 1.97 -4.05
C ALA A 262 -26.21 0.80 -3.12
N ALA A 263 -25.91 -0.42 -3.54
CA ALA A 263 -25.84 -1.58 -2.68
C ALA A 263 -24.41 -1.72 -2.12
N PHE A 264 -24.27 -1.67 -0.80
CA PHE A 264 -22.97 -1.68 -0.13
C PHE A 264 -22.57 -3.06 0.35
N VAL A 265 -21.32 -3.44 0.08
CA VAL A 265 -20.71 -4.68 0.57
C VAL A 265 -19.53 -4.34 1.47
N SER A 266 -19.50 -4.93 2.67
CA SER A 266 -18.37 -4.80 3.58
C SER A 266 -17.15 -5.52 3.01
N LEU A 267 -16.09 -4.75 2.75
CA LEU A 267 -14.75 -5.25 2.44
C LEU A 267 -13.79 -5.12 3.63
N GLN A 268 -14.34 -4.82 4.80
CA GLN A 268 -13.55 -4.60 6.00
C GLN A 268 -13.06 -5.93 6.55
N TYR A 269 -11.75 -6.09 6.65
CA TYR A 269 -11.11 -7.18 7.40
C TYR A 269 -11.14 -6.87 8.91
N SER A 270 -11.32 -7.89 9.75
CA SER A 270 -11.49 -7.77 11.20
C SER A 270 -12.43 -6.62 11.58
N PRO A 271 -13.67 -6.59 11.08
CA PRO A 271 -14.59 -5.51 11.41
C PRO A 271 -14.98 -5.55 12.88
N ASP A 272 -15.07 -4.37 13.49
CA ASP A 272 -15.67 -4.22 14.82
C ASP A 272 -17.17 -4.60 14.76
N PRO A 273 -17.64 -5.52 15.63
CA PRO A 273 -19.05 -5.92 15.64
C PRO A 273 -20.04 -4.78 15.86
N ASP A 274 -19.66 -3.77 16.65
CA ASP A 274 -20.52 -2.60 16.89
C ASP A 274 -20.58 -1.70 15.62
N HIS A 275 -19.50 -1.62 14.86
CA HIS A 275 -19.51 -0.95 13.57
C HIS A 275 -20.42 -1.66 12.56
N LEU A 276 -20.33 -3.00 12.46
CA LEU A 276 -21.23 -3.76 11.61
C LEU A 276 -22.69 -3.56 11.99
N LYS A 277 -22.98 -3.56 13.29
CA LYS A 277 -24.32 -3.31 13.82
C LYS A 277 -24.81 -1.88 13.51
N ALA A 278 -23.92 -0.87 13.59
CA ALA A 278 -24.26 0.51 13.24
C ALA A 278 -24.62 0.63 11.76
N LEU A 279 -23.81 0.02 10.88
CA LEU A 279 -24.04 0.02 9.44
C LEU A 279 -25.29 -0.78 9.03
N SER A 280 -25.59 -1.91 9.67
CA SER A 280 -26.81 -2.67 9.40
C SER A 280 -28.11 -1.96 9.81
N ARG A 281 -28.02 -1.01 10.75
CA ARG A 281 -29.16 -0.17 11.19
C ARG A 281 -29.45 1.03 10.28
N THR A 282 -28.71 1.21 9.21
CA THR A 282 -28.98 2.32 8.27
C THR A 282 -30.37 2.25 7.60
N GLY A 283 -31.13 1.20 7.87
CA GLY A 283 -32.47 1.00 7.34
C GLY A 283 -32.49 0.62 5.85
N ARG A 284 -31.32 0.45 5.27
CA ARG A 284 -31.21 0.00 3.88
C ARG A 284 -31.07 -1.51 3.83
N GLU A 285 -31.96 -2.18 3.11
CA GLU A 285 -31.83 -3.58 2.69
C GLU A 285 -30.54 -3.84 1.87
N MET A 286 -29.68 -2.83 1.75
CA MET A 286 -28.59 -2.71 0.81
C MET A 286 -27.22 -2.75 1.48
N TRP A 287 -27.14 -3.06 2.78
CA TRP A 287 -25.89 -3.34 3.46
C TRP A 287 -25.66 -4.83 3.59
N ILE A 288 -24.55 -5.31 3.04
CA ILE A 288 -24.17 -6.73 3.01
C ILE A 288 -22.84 -6.91 3.75
N HIS A 289 -22.83 -7.76 4.77
CA HIS A 289 -21.62 -8.32 5.35
C HIS A 289 -21.59 -9.81 5.07
N ASP A 290 -20.53 -10.29 4.43
CA ASP A 290 -20.34 -11.72 4.12
C ASP A 290 -19.27 -12.34 5.01
N PRO A 291 -19.65 -13.02 6.10
CA PRO A 291 -18.69 -13.59 7.03
C PRO A 291 -17.89 -14.77 6.45
N ALA A 292 -18.29 -15.29 5.29
CA ALA A 292 -17.55 -16.35 4.61
C ALA A 292 -16.31 -15.83 3.87
N ILE A 293 -16.13 -14.50 3.76
CA ILE A 293 -14.97 -13.88 3.12
C ILE A 293 -14.19 -13.10 4.17
N ASP A 294 -13.06 -13.65 4.59
CA ASP A 294 -12.08 -12.97 5.45
C ASP A 294 -10.76 -12.80 4.72
N ALA A 295 -10.35 -11.55 4.51
CA ALA A 295 -9.08 -11.21 3.86
C ALA A 295 -7.85 -11.59 4.72
N LEU A 296 -8.00 -11.82 6.02
CA LEU A 296 -6.92 -12.32 6.88
C LEU A 296 -6.67 -13.80 6.66
N GLU A 297 -7.71 -14.57 6.32
CA GLU A 297 -7.61 -16.00 6.01
C GLU A 297 -7.22 -16.22 4.55
N SER A 298 -7.83 -15.47 3.62
CA SER A 298 -7.63 -15.68 2.19
C SER A 298 -7.72 -14.40 1.37
N ILE A 299 -6.57 -13.88 0.99
CA ILE A 299 -6.47 -12.74 0.03
C ILE A 299 -7.09 -13.12 -1.32
N ASP A 300 -6.99 -14.39 -1.72
CA ASP A 300 -7.54 -14.86 -2.99
C ASP A 300 -9.08 -14.80 -3.02
N ARG A 301 -9.75 -15.10 -1.91
CA ARG A 301 -11.20 -14.93 -1.78
C ARG A 301 -11.61 -13.46 -1.70
N ALA A 302 -10.84 -12.66 -0.96
CA ALA A 302 -11.04 -11.21 -0.88
C ALA A 302 -10.86 -10.54 -2.26
N ALA A 303 -9.89 -11.01 -3.07
CA ALA A 303 -9.72 -10.54 -4.44
C ALA A 303 -10.96 -10.81 -5.31
N ALA A 304 -11.56 -11.99 -5.19
CA ALA A 304 -12.80 -12.31 -5.90
C ALA A 304 -13.98 -11.45 -5.42
N GLN A 305 -14.06 -11.16 -4.11
CA GLN A 305 -15.09 -10.28 -3.55
C GLN A 305 -14.94 -8.85 -4.08
N ILE A 306 -13.72 -8.29 -4.04
CA ILE A 306 -13.44 -6.95 -4.55
C ILE A 306 -13.72 -6.86 -6.05
N ALA A 307 -13.33 -7.87 -6.82
CA ALA A 307 -13.59 -7.92 -8.26
C ALA A 307 -15.09 -8.05 -8.63
N ALA A 308 -15.93 -8.44 -7.69
CA ALA A 308 -17.38 -8.46 -7.86
C ALA A 308 -18.02 -7.07 -7.73
N MET A 309 -17.29 -6.04 -7.24
CA MET A 309 -17.78 -4.68 -7.05
C MET A 309 -17.72 -3.87 -8.35
N ASP A 310 -18.61 -2.91 -8.49
CA ASP A 310 -18.56 -1.89 -9.55
C ASP A 310 -17.64 -0.73 -9.12
N TYR A 311 -17.59 -0.45 -7.81
CA TYR A 311 -16.80 0.63 -7.23
C TYR A 311 -16.32 0.25 -5.83
N VAL A 312 -15.17 0.76 -5.42
CA VAL A 312 -14.63 0.55 -4.06
C VAL A 312 -14.38 1.89 -3.39
N VAL A 313 -14.83 2.03 -2.15
CA VAL A 313 -14.48 3.16 -1.28
C VAL A 313 -13.69 2.62 -0.10
N THR A 314 -12.49 3.13 0.09
CA THR A 314 -11.59 2.59 1.12
C THR A 314 -10.69 3.66 1.72
N VAL A 315 -10.23 3.42 2.93
CA VAL A 315 -9.12 4.14 3.53
C VAL A 315 -7.78 3.52 3.11
N SER A 316 -6.65 4.18 3.44
CA SER A 316 -5.31 3.67 3.12
C SER A 316 -4.99 2.39 3.90
N ASN A 317 -5.38 1.24 3.35
CA ASN A 317 -5.15 -0.11 3.86
C ASN A 317 -4.91 -1.10 2.70
N SER A 318 -4.80 -2.40 2.99
CA SER A 318 -4.57 -3.44 1.97
C SER A 318 -5.68 -3.57 0.92
N THR A 319 -6.92 -3.20 1.26
CA THR A 319 -8.06 -3.20 0.31
C THR A 319 -7.81 -2.23 -0.84
N ALA A 320 -7.20 -1.05 -0.57
CA ALA A 320 -6.85 -0.08 -1.62
C ALA A 320 -5.87 -0.66 -2.64
N HIS A 321 -4.86 -1.36 -2.16
CA HIS A 321 -3.86 -1.99 -3.02
C HIS A 321 -4.44 -3.16 -3.82
N LEU A 322 -5.27 -3.97 -3.19
CA LEU A 322 -5.90 -5.10 -3.85
C LEU A 322 -6.89 -4.65 -4.94
N ALA A 323 -7.74 -3.65 -4.64
CA ALA A 323 -8.66 -3.06 -5.60
C ALA A 323 -7.92 -2.39 -6.78
N GLY A 324 -6.86 -1.62 -6.48
CA GLY A 324 -6.03 -1.00 -7.50
C GLY A 324 -5.32 -2.00 -8.42
N ALA A 325 -4.74 -3.05 -7.86
CA ALA A 325 -4.06 -4.10 -8.63
C ALA A 325 -5.03 -4.98 -9.45
N LEU A 326 -6.31 -5.08 -9.03
CA LEU A 326 -7.41 -5.70 -9.79
C LEU A 326 -8.01 -4.74 -10.83
N GLY A 327 -7.65 -3.46 -10.84
CA GLY A 327 -8.17 -2.46 -11.77
C GLY A 327 -9.59 -1.99 -11.47
N ILE A 328 -10.11 -2.21 -10.26
CA ILE A 328 -11.46 -1.80 -9.88
C ILE A 328 -11.46 -0.29 -9.60
N PRO A 329 -12.42 0.49 -10.14
CA PRO A 329 -12.60 1.90 -9.84
C PRO A 329 -12.66 2.12 -8.33
N THR A 330 -11.77 2.95 -7.79
CA THR A 330 -11.58 3.06 -6.34
C THR A 330 -11.42 4.50 -5.90
N ALA A 331 -12.24 4.93 -4.94
CA ALA A 331 -12.03 6.14 -4.16
C ALA A 331 -11.21 5.80 -2.91
N LEU A 332 -10.04 6.39 -2.80
CA LEU A 332 -9.14 6.22 -1.67
C LEU A 332 -9.13 7.46 -0.79
N LEU A 333 -9.59 7.33 0.44
CA LEU A 333 -9.49 8.36 1.47
C LEU A 333 -8.08 8.34 2.07
N VAL A 334 -7.30 9.39 1.83
CA VAL A 334 -5.89 9.49 2.25
C VAL A 334 -5.72 10.64 3.24
N PRO A 335 -5.11 10.44 4.41
CA PRO A 335 -4.81 11.55 5.30
C PRO A 335 -3.78 12.50 4.66
N GLN A 336 -3.96 13.80 4.84
CA GLN A 336 -2.99 14.78 4.36
C GLN A 336 -1.69 14.78 5.18
N GLY A 337 -1.80 14.46 6.47
CA GLY A 337 -0.69 14.44 7.43
C GLY A 337 -0.24 13.03 7.80
N THR A 338 -0.01 12.85 9.10
CA THR A 338 0.42 11.58 9.71
C THR A 338 -0.44 10.41 9.27
N GLY A 339 0.21 9.31 8.90
CA GLY A 339 -0.44 8.09 8.41
C GLY A 339 -0.50 7.98 6.88
N ARG A 340 -0.03 8.98 6.13
CA ARG A 340 0.15 8.88 4.69
C ARG A 340 1.43 8.11 4.36
N HIS A 341 1.31 7.08 3.56
CA HIS A 341 2.48 6.34 3.06
C HIS A 341 3.09 7.04 1.84
N TRP A 342 4.39 6.87 1.64
CA TRP A 342 5.17 7.50 0.57
C TRP A 342 4.60 7.25 -0.84
N TYR A 343 4.02 6.10 -1.09
CA TYR A 343 3.46 5.71 -2.39
C TYR A 343 2.12 6.40 -2.74
N TRP A 344 1.47 7.02 -1.77
CA TRP A 344 0.33 7.92 -2.01
C TRP A 344 0.85 9.36 -2.05
N LEU A 345 1.44 9.76 -3.18
CA LEU A 345 2.03 11.09 -3.33
C LEU A 345 1.03 12.20 -3.00
N ARG A 346 1.55 13.29 -2.41
CA ARG A 346 0.77 14.49 -2.09
C ARG A 346 0.42 15.27 -3.36
N ASN A 347 -0.65 16.04 -3.30
CA ASN A 347 -1.09 16.89 -4.41
C ASN A 347 -1.30 16.11 -5.72
N GLN A 348 -1.77 14.88 -5.62
CA GLN A 348 -2.12 14.02 -6.73
C GLN A 348 -3.54 13.47 -6.52
N ASP A 349 -4.44 13.75 -7.47
CA ASP A 349 -5.80 13.22 -7.45
C ASP A 349 -5.86 11.75 -7.87
N LYS A 350 -4.81 11.26 -8.53
CA LYS A 350 -4.71 9.87 -9.00
C LYS A 350 -3.46 9.20 -8.47
N SER A 351 -3.58 7.91 -8.17
CA SER A 351 -2.41 7.12 -7.82
C SER A 351 -1.49 6.94 -9.02
N LEU A 352 -0.18 7.07 -8.80
CA LEU A 352 0.82 6.72 -9.82
C LEU A 352 0.89 5.19 -10.03
N TRP A 353 0.61 4.42 -8.99
CA TRP A 353 0.71 2.95 -9.02
C TRP A 353 -0.51 2.27 -9.64
N TYR A 354 -1.69 2.87 -9.50
CA TYR A 354 -2.95 2.26 -9.91
C TYR A 354 -3.83 3.25 -10.67
N LYS A 355 -3.99 3.04 -11.97
CA LYS A 355 -4.77 3.95 -12.84
C LYS A 355 -6.24 4.05 -12.44
N SER A 356 -6.78 3.02 -11.76
CA SER A 356 -8.17 2.96 -11.28
C SER A 356 -8.39 3.62 -9.93
N VAL A 357 -7.34 4.11 -9.24
CA VAL A 357 -7.45 4.67 -7.89
C VAL A 357 -7.38 6.18 -7.94
N GLN A 358 -8.48 6.82 -7.53
CA GLN A 358 -8.57 8.27 -7.28
C GLN A 358 -8.35 8.54 -5.79
N GLN A 359 -7.52 9.52 -5.47
CA GLN A 359 -7.19 9.91 -4.11
C GLN A 359 -8.04 11.11 -3.66
N PHE A 360 -8.64 11.00 -2.49
CA PHE A 360 -9.37 12.06 -1.81
C PHE A 360 -8.62 12.42 -0.53
N GLU A 361 -7.95 13.56 -0.56
CA GLU A 361 -7.18 14.03 0.60
C GLU A 361 -8.09 14.50 1.72
N THR A 362 -7.77 14.09 2.94
CA THR A 362 -8.58 14.41 4.13
C THR A 362 -7.71 15.04 5.20
N VAL A 363 -7.99 16.31 5.53
CA VAL A 363 -7.25 17.09 6.54
C VAL A 363 -7.80 16.86 7.95
N SER A 364 -9.13 16.65 8.05
CA SER A 364 -9.88 16.58 9.31
C SER A 364 -11.10 15.68 9.14
N GLN A 365 -11.90 15.52 10.19
CA GLN A 365 -13.21 14.85 10.09
C GLN A 365 -14.15 15.59 9.12
N ASP A 366 -14.12 16.92 9.10
CA ASP A 366 -14.90 17.72 8.13
C ASP A 366 -14.39 17.52 6.69
N GLY A 367 -13.08 17.38 6.51
CA GLY A 367 -12.48 17.00 5.22
C GLY A 367 -12.95 15.63 4.75
N ARG A 368 -13.03 14.65 5.66
CA ARG A 368 -13.58 13.32 5.37
C ARG A 368 -15.07 13.37 5.03
N ALA A 369 -15.86 14.18 5.72
CA ALA A 369 -17.27 14.36 5.42
C ALA A 369 -17.47 14.95 4.02
N ARG A 370 -16.70 15.97 3.63
CA ARG A 370 -16.74 16.52 2.26
C ARG A 370 -16.34 15.50 1.22
N ALA A 371 -15.24 14.76 1.45
CA ALA A 371 -14.78 13.72 0.53
C ALA A 371 -15.83 12.62 0.33
N THR A 372 -16.47 12.14 1.40
CA THR A 372 -17.54 11.12 1.29
C THR A 372 -18.78 11.67 0.57
N SER A 373 -19.13 12.93 0.72
CA SER A 373 -20.22 13.57 -0.06
C SER A 373 -19.89 13.61 -1.55
N SER A 374 -18.69 14.06 -1.92
CA SER A 374 -18.25 14.08 -3.33
C SER A 374 -18.18 12.67 -3.93
N ILE A 375 -17.78 11.66 -3.15
CA ILE A 375 -17.76 10.25 -3.61
C ILE A 375 -19.21 9.75 -3.83
N ALA A 376 -20.16 10.11 -2.95
CA ALA A 376 -21.56 9.75 -3.14
C ALA A 376 -22.11 10.33 -4.46
N GLU A 377 -21.83 11.60 -4.77
CA GLU A 377 -22.21 12.23 -6.03
C GLU A 377 -21.60 11.49 -7.26
N ILE A 378 -20.37 11.01 -7.18
CA ILE A 378 -19.72 10.22 -8.25
C ILE A 378 -20.42 8.87 -8.43
N ILE A 379 -20.84 8.22 -7.35
CA ILE A 379 -21.54 6.93 -7.40
C ILE A 379 -22.94 7.08 -8.00
N ASP A 380 -23.61 8.20 -7.73
CA ASP A 380 -24.98 8.48 -8.17
C ASP A 380 -25.04 9.00 -9.63
N ALA A 381 -23.90 9.39 -10.22
CA ALA A 381 -23.77 9.90 -11.60
C ALA A 381 -23.61 8.77 -12.61
#